data_cab653bd592a0f638041e07176978e9f
#
_entry.id   cab653bd592a0f638041e07176978e9f
#
_cell.length_a   1.000
_cell.length_b   1.000
_cell.length_c   1.000
_cell.angle_alpha   90.00
_cell.angle_beta   90.00
_cell.angle_gamma   90.00
#
_symmetry.space_group_name_H-M   'P 1'
#
loop_
_entity.id
_entity.type
_entity.pdbx_description
1 polymer ?
#
loop_
_entity_poly.entity_id
_entity_poly.type
_entity_poly.pdbx_seq_one_letter_code
_entity_poly.pdbx_strand_id
1 'polypeptide(L)'
;DYERFFAELLTLAQNVIHITMAKHASDGYLNAVEAAKSFENVTVIDSGHLSSSMGLIVLFAAYMAEHHASKREIIENVKTLRDYISSAFIIDSTHMMCRAGRVSKRVQVLCDALLLHPVIHLRKSRMTVGGLEMGDFSHMARSYVRRVFRDARHIDRRILFITYAGMDEERLKYIQQLVRQYCPFERVYLQKASSAIASNCGPGAFGLLFMKKNEAVISFSQASKPDM
;
A
#
# COMPACT_ATOMS: atom_id res chain seq x y z
N ASP A 1 18.81 -6.27 16.44
CA ASP A 1 17.38 -6.53 16.60
C ASP A 1 16.85 -7.57 15.62
N TYR A 2 17.14 -7.50 14.31
CA TYR A 2 16.67 -8.47 13.31
C TYR A 2 17.24 -9.88 13.52
N GLU A 3 18.51 -10.03 13.91
CA GLU A 3 19.10 -11.36 14.17
C GLU A 3 18.35 -12.09 15.28
N ARG A 4 18.07 -11.41 16.40
CA ARG A 4 17.28 -11.98 17.49
C ARG A 4 15.88 -12.35 17.02
N PHE A 5 15.23 -11.46 16.27
CA PHE A 5 13.90 -11.70 15.74
C PHE A 5 13.85 -12.92 14.79
N PHE A 6 14.84 -13.05 13.90
CA PHE A 6 14.91 -14.20 13.00
C PHE A 6 15.22 -15.50 13.74
N ALA A 7 16.13 -15.45 14.74
CA ALA A 7 16.40 -16.62 15.58
C ALA A 7 15.15 -17.10 16.33
N GLU A 8 14.39 -16.19 16.91
CA GLU A 8 13.11 -16.49 17.58
C GLU A 8 12.11 -17.14 16.61
N LEU A 9 11.93 -16.59 15.39
CA LEU A 9 11.00 -17.14 14.40
C LEU A 9 11.44 -18.53 13.90
N LEU A 10 12.71 -18.80 13.77
CA LEU A 10 13.22 -20.10 13.36
C LEU A 10 13.07 -21.20 14.41
N THR A 11 12.73 -20.85 15.65
CA THR A 11 12.27 -21.86 16.63
C THR A 11 10.85 -22.37 16.36
N LEU A 12 10.07 -21.58 15.61
CA LEU A 12 8.65 -21.85 15.32
C LEU A 12 8.42 -22.37 13.89
N ALA A 13 9.34 -22.09 12.97
CA ALA A 13 9.20 -22.43 11.56
C ALA A 13 10.53 -22.81 10.93
N GLN A 14 10.50 -23.72 9.95
CA GLN A 14 11.71 -24.15 9.23
C GLN A 14 12.25 -23.04 8.30
N ASN A 15 11.39 -22.17 7.78
CA ASN A 15 11.76 -21.10 6.87
C ASN A 15 11.06 -19.80 7.28
N VAL A 16 11.77 -18.68 7.11
CA VAL A 16 11.23 -17.33 7.33
C VAL A 16 11.31 -16.53 6.03
N ILE A 17 10.18 -15.99 5.59
CA ILE A 17 10.12 -15.00 4.51
C ILE A 17 9.79 -13.66 5.14
N HIS A 18 10.77 -12.77 5.22
CA HIS A 18 10.61 -11.43 5.78
C HIS A 18 10.34 -10.41 4.66
N ILE A 19 9.12 -9.88 4.64
CA ILE A 19 8.69 -8.88 3.65
C ILE A 19 8.82 -7.49 4.28
N THR A 20 9.71 -6.67 3.74
CA THR A 20 9.97 -5.32 4.25
C THR A 20 9.17 -4.26 3.50
N MET A 21 9.05 -3.08 4.10
CA MET A 21 8.62 -1.91 3.33
C MET A 21 9.65 -1.56 2.24
N ALA A 22 9.22 -0.73 1.29
CA ALA A 22 10.03 -0.27 0.17
C ALA A 22 11.44 0.18 0.62
N LYS A 23 12.47 -0.40 0.03
CA LYS A 23 13.88 -0.21 0.41
C LYS A 23 14.38 1.24 0.34
N HIS A 24 13.71 2.10 -0.44
CA HIS A 24 14.02 3.54 -0.50
C HIS A 24 13.22 4.38 0.51
N ALA A 25 12.36 3.74 1.31
CA ALA A 25 11.57 4.43 2.33
C ALA A 25 12.19 4.36 3.73
N SER A 26 13.03 3.33 3.98
CA SER A 26 13.77 3.17 5.24
C SER A 26 14.94 2.22 5.08
N ASP A 27 15.87 2.22 6.05
CA ASP A 27 17.00 1.29 6.11
C ASP A 27 16.60 -0.14 6.54
N GLY A 28 15.32 -0.36 6.84
CA GLY A 28 14.81 -1.65 7.32
C GLY A 28 15.15 -2.82 6.41
N TYR A 29 15.08 -2.63 5.09
CA TYR A 29 15.47 -3.66 4.12
C TYR A 29 16.96 -4.02 4.23
N LEU A 30 17.84 -3.01 4.22
CA LEU A 30 19.29 -3.24 4.29
C LEU A 30 19.70 -3.91 5.60
N ASN A 31 19.13 -3.46 6.71
CA ASN A 31 19.39 -4.03 8.02
C ASN A 31 18.88 -5.48 8.14
N ALA A 32 17.72 -5.77 7.56
CA ALA A 32 17.17 -7.13 7.55
C ALA A 32 18.01 -8.07 6.66
N VAL A 33 18.47 -7.60 5.49
CA VAL A 33 19.35 -8.37 4.60
C VAL A 33 20.69 -8.68 5.27
N GLU A 34 21.27 -7.71 5.96
CA GLU A 34 22.52 -7.92 6.68
C GLU A 34 22.36 -8.98 7.77
N ALA A 35 21.35 -8.87 8.61
CA ALA A 35 21.04 -9.84 9.66
C ALA A 35 20.72 -11.24 9.10
N ALA A 36 20.07 -11.31 7.94
CA ALA A 36 19.71 -12.59 7.32
C ALA A 36 20.92 -13.40 6.84
N LYS A 37 22.10 -12.80 6.67
CA LYS A 37 23.33 -13.51 6.27
C LYS A 37 23.75 -14.59 7.27
N SER A 38 23.35 -14.46 8.53
CA SER A 38 23.62 -15.42 9.60
C SER A 38 22.67 -16.64 9.57
N PHE A 39 21.71 -16.71 8.62
CA PHE A 39 20.67 -17.73 8.60
C PHE A 39 20.42 -18.24 7.18
N GLU A 40 20.57 -19.53 6.95
CA GLU A 40 20.31 -20.15 5.63
C GLU A 40 18.79 -20.15 5.28
N ASN A 41 17.95 -20.20 6.30
CA ASN A 41 16.51 -20.37 6.15
C ASN A 41 15.71 -19.05 6.17
N VAL A 42 16.39 -17.90 6.22
CA VAL A 42 15.74 -16.57 6.16
C VAL A 42 15.86 -15.99 4.76
N THR A 43 14.76 -15.50 4.23
CA THR A 43 14.72 -14.77 2.94
C THR A 43 14.08 -13.41 3.15
N VAL A 44 14.79 -12.35 2.76
CA VAL A 44 14.30 -10.97 2.86
C VAL A 44 13.83 -10.49 1.49
N ILE A 45 12.63 -9.94 1.41
CA ILE A 45 12.04 -9.42 0.18
C ILE A 45 11.67 -7.95 0.36
N ASP A 46 12.14 -7.09 -0.54
CA ASP A 46 11.63 -5.73 -0.70
C ASP A 46 10.24 -5.78 -1.33
N SER A 47 9.20 -5.39 -0.59
CA SER A 47 7.85 -5.30 -1.14
C SER A 47 7.70 -4.25 -2.24
N GLY A 48 8.59 -3.26 -2.27
CA GLY A 48 8.42 -2.07 -3.11
C GLY A 48 7.28 -1.15 -2.67
N HIS A 49 6.63 -1.46 -1.55
CA HIS A 49 5.41 -0.81 -1.05
C HIS A 49 5.53 -0.41 0.43
N LEU A 50 4.53 0.31 0.92
CA LEU A 50 4.35 0.64 2.34
C LEU A 50 2.87 0.55 2.72
N SER A 51 2.61 0.67 4.05
CA SER A 51 1.25 0.70 4.56
C SER A 51 0.44 -0.53 4.12
N SER A 52 -0.85 -0.35 3.88
CA SER A 52 -1.75 -1.44 3.49
C SER A 52 -1.44 -2.05 2.12
N SER A 53 -0.70 -1.37 1.24
CA SER A 53 -0.23 -1.98 -0.01
C SER A 53 0.84 -3.04 0.22
N MET A 54 1.74 -2.85 1.19
CA MET A 54 2.62 -3.92 1.68
C MET A 54 1.79 -5.01 2.38
N GLY A 55 0.79 -4.62 3.17
CA GLY A 55 -0.12 -5.55 3.84
C GLY A 55 -0.83 -6.50 2.86
N LEU A 56 -1.25 -6.03 1.69
CA LEU A 56 -1.83 -6.88 0.64
C LEU A 56 -0.85 -7.96 0.16
N ILE A 57 0.43 -7.62 0.03
CA ILE A 57 1.49 -8.58 -0.37
C ILE A 57 1.71 -9.63 0.73
N VAL A 58 1.74 -9.19 2.00
CA VAL A 58 1.90 -10.09 3.16
C VAL A 58 0.72 -11.04 3.26
N LEU A 59 -0.52 -10.54 3.13
CA LEU A 59 -1.74 -11.36 3.14
C LEU A 59 -1.71 -12.41 2.02
N PHE A 60 -1.26 -12.03 0.83
CA PHE A 60 -1.13 -12.97 -0.28
C PHE A 60 -0.06 -14.05 0.00
N ALA A 61 1.10 -13.66 0.52
CA ALA A 61 2.16 -14.60 0.88
C ALA A 61 1.71 -15.58 1.98
N ALA A 62 1.00 -15.08 2.99
CA ALA A 62 0.43 -15.90 4.07
C ALA A 62 -0.60 -16.89 3.51
N TYR A 63 -1.50 -16.40 2.65
CA TYR A 63 -2.47 -17.27 1.99
C TYR A 63 -1.80 -18.39 1.19
N MET A 64 -0.73 -18.09 0.45
CA MET A 64 0.04 -19.11 -0.27
C MET A 64 0.65 -20.15 0.69
N ALA A 65 1.21 -19.71 1.80
CA ALA A 65 1.80 -20.59 2.81
C ALA A 65 0.74 -21.52 3.43
N GLU A 66 -0.45 -21.00 3.76
CA GLU A 66 -1.59 -21.79 4.28
C GLU A 66 -2.07 -22.85 3.26
N HIS A 67 -1.90 -22.59 1.96
CA HIS A 67 -2.23 -23.55 0.89
C HIS A 67 -1.03 -24.38 0.43
N HIS A 68 -0.05 -24.56 1.31
CA HIS A 68 1.10 -25.44 1.12
C HIS A 68 2.01 -25.10 -0.09
N ALA A 69 1.99 -23.85 -0.58
CA ALA A 69 2.94 -23.43 -1.58
C ALA A 69 4.38 -23.49 -1.03
N SER A 70 5.30 -23.90 -1.85
CA SER A 70 6.72 -23.94 -1.49
C SER A 70 7.29 -22.54 -1.24
N LYS A 71 8.35 -22.46 -0.43
CA LYS A 71 9.10 -21.20 -0.22
C LYS A 71 9.45 -20.50 -1.53
N ARG A 72 9.89 -21.27 -2.53
CA ARG A 72 10.28 -20.74 -3.85
C ARG A 72 9.08 -20.12 -4.58
N GLU A 73 7.96 -20.81 -4.62
CA GLU A 73 6.73 -20.31 -5.25
C GLU A 73 6.24 -19.03 -4.59
N ILE A 74 6.24 -18.97 -3.25
CA ILE A 74 5.86 -17.76 -2.52
C ILE A 74 6.77 -16.58 -2.91
N ILE A 75 8.09 -16.77 -2.92
CA ILE A 75 9.05 -15.74 -3.26
C ILE A 75 8.84 -15.22 -4.69
N GLU A 76 8.68 -16.10 -5.66
CA GLU A 76 8.49 -15.76 -7.08
C GLU A 76 7.18 -15.00 -7.29
N ASN A 77 6.08 -15.47 -6.68
CA ASN A 77 4.78 -14.82 -6.76
C ASN A 77 4.76 -13.45 -6.07
N VAL A 78 5.36 -13.32 -4.89
CA VAL A 78 5.47 -12.03 -4.18
C VAL A 78 6.25 -11.00 -5.02
N LYS A 79 7.36 -11.41 -5.65
CA LYS A 79 8.15 -10.54 -6.54
C LYS A 79 7.34 -10.07 -7.76
N THR A 80 6.51 -10.93 -8.30
CA THR A 80 5.63 -10.59 -9.43
C THR A 80 4.47 -9.70 -8.98
N LEU A 81 3.82 -10.06 -7.86
CA LEU A 81 2.63 -9.38 -7.37
C LEU A 81 2.85 -7.89 -7.05
N ARG A 82 4.02 -7.52 -6.55
CA ARG A 82 4.32 -6.13 -6.19
C ARG A 82 4.09 -5.13 -7.34
N ASP A 83 4.26 -5.55 -8.58
CA ASP A 83 4.04 -4.68 -9.75
C ASP A 83 2.53 -4.53 -10.08
N TYR A 84 1.69 -5.38 -9.50
CA TYR A 84 0.24 -5.38 -9.65
C TYR A 84 -0.51 -4.75 -8.47
N ILE A 85 0.19 -4.26 -7.47
CA ILE A 85 -0.42 -3.49 -6.38
C ILE A 85 -0.59 -2.03 -6.82
N SER A 86 -1.80 -1.53 -6.74
CA SER A 86 -2.07 -0.09 -6.86
C SER A 86 -1.81 0.56 -5.51
N SER A 87 -0.86 1.49 -5.49
CA SER A 87 -0.50 2.25 -4.29
C SER A 87 -0.45 3.73 -4.65
N ALA A 88 -1.62 4.36 -4.53
CA ALA A 88 -1.78 5.78 -4.74
C ALA A 88 -2.48 6.40 -3.52
N PHE A 89 -2.07 7.61 -3.15
CA PHE A 89 -2.71 8.38 -2.11
C PHE A 89 -2.72 9.87 -2.48
N ILE A 90 -3.73 10.57 -1.98
CA ILE A 90 -3.89 11.99 -2.18
C ILE A 90 -3.61 12.75 -0.89
N ILE A 91 -2.95 13.88 -1.02
CA ILE A 91 -2.59 14.77 0.08
C ILE A 91 -3.58 15.91 0.12
N ASP A 92 -4.26 16.11 1.25
CA ASP A 92 -5.19 17.22 1.43
C ASP A 92 -4.44 18.55 1.58
N SER A 93 -3.37 18.58 2.38
CA SER A 93 -2.50 19.75 2.54
C SER A 93 -1.02 19.37 2.46
N THR A 94 -0.25 20.14 1.71
CA THR A 94 1.21 19.95 1.56
C THR A 94 2.02 20.44 2.75
N HIS A 95 1.38 20.98 3.80
CA HIS A 95 2.03 21.54 4.97
C HIS A 95 2.98 20.56 5.67
N MET A 96 2.54 19.34 5.92
CA MET A 96 3.38 18.30 6.56
C MET A 96 4.55 17.87 5.66
N MET A 97 4.33 17.78 4.35
CA MET A 97 5.41 17.50 3.39
C MET A 97 6.46 18.64 3.37
N CYS A 98 6.02 19.88 3.50
CA CYS A 98 6.95 21.03 3.60
C CYS A 98 7.75 20.97 4.92
N ARG A 99 7.12 20.65 6.04
CA ARG A 99 7.83 20.46 7.33
C ARG A 99 8.83 19.31 7.28
N ALA A 100 8.51 18.25 6.56
CA ALA A 100 9.41 17.12 6.35
C ALA A 100 10.51 17.39 5.28
N GLY A 101 10.60 18.62 4.74
CA GLY A 101 11.59 18.97 3.73
C GLY A 101 11.39 18.35 2.34
N ARG A 102 10.20 17.76 2.08
CA ARG A 102 9.90 17.06 0.82
C ARG A 102 9.38 17.98 -0.27
N VAL A 103 8.83 19.12 0.10
CA VAL A 103 8.43 20.21 -0.81
C VAL A 103 8.89 21.55 -0.26
N SER A 104 9.19 22.50 -1.16
CA SER A 104 9.60 23.84 -0.74
C SER A 104 8.41 24.66 -0.21
N LYS A 105 8.70 25.68 0.60
CA LYS A 105 7.68 26.60 1.10
C LYS A 105 6.91 27.30 -0.02
N ARG A 106 7.59 27.63 -1.13
CA ARG A 106 6.95 28.24 -2.31
C ARG A 106 5.90 27.31 -2.93
N VAL A 107 6.22 26.04 -3.06
CA VAL A 107 5.29 25.02 -3.59
C VAL A 107 4.11 24.84 -2.64
N GLN A 108 4.34 24.80 -1.33
CA GLN A 108 3.24 24.74 -0.35
C GLN A 108 2.28 25.93 -0.52
N VAL A 109 2.80 27.16 -0.52
CA VAL A 109 1.97 28.37 -0.65
C VAL A 109 1.17 28.34 -1.96
N LEU A 110 1.77 27.89 -3.06
CA LEU A 110 1.08 27.77 -4.34
C LEU A 110 -0.04 26.73 -4.29
N CYS A 111 0.21 25.57 -3.69
CA CYS A 111 -0.80 24.53 -3.52
C CYS A 111 -1.97 25.04 -2.68
N ASP A 112 -1.68 25.71 -1.58
CA ASP A 112 -2.71 26.23 -0.67
C ASP A 112 -3.56 27.32 -1.38
N ALA A 113 -2.91 28.26 -2.11
CA ALA A 113 -3.60 29.34 -2.80
C ALA A 113 -4.51 28.88 -3.96
N LEU A 114 -4.13 27.79 -4.62
CA LEU A 114 -4.86 27.23 -5.76
C LEU A 114 -5.68 25.98 -5.40
N LEU A 115 -5.78 25.63 -4.12
CA LEU A 115 -6.42 24.41 -3.63
C LEU A 115 -5.96 23.17 -4.42
N LEU A 116 -4.63 23.01 -4.55
CA LEU A 116 -4.03 21.90 -5.27
C LEU A 116 -3.65 20.76 -4.32
N HIS A 117 -4.08 19.57 -4.68
CA HIS A 117 -3.90 18.35 -3.91
C HIS A 117 -3.04 17.34 -4.69
N PRO A 118 -1.78 17.11 -4.30
CA PRO A 118 -0.92 16.17 -4.99
C PRO A 118 -1.40 14.74 -4.83
N VAL A 119 -1.44 14.00 -5.93
CA VAL A 119 -1.60 12.55 -5.95
C VAL A 119 -0.21 11.92 -6.01
N ILE A 120 0.11 11.15 -4.99
CA ILE A 120 1.40 10.46 -4.86
C ILE A 120 1.21 9.01 -5.25
N HIS A 121 2.06 8.52 -6.14
CA HIS A 121 2.16 7.11 -6.50
C HIS A 121 3.43 6.50 -5.95
N LEU A 122 3.33 5.30 -5.44
CA LEU A 122 4.48 4.48 -5.12
C LEU A 122 4.74 3.52 -6.29
N ARG A 123 5.87 3.69 -6.96
CA ARG A 123 6.30 2.85 -8.09
C ARG A 123 7.77 2.49 -7.95
N LYS A 124 8.10 1.21 -8.12
CA LYS A 124 9.48 0.70 -8.02
C LYS A 124 10.19 1.21 -6.75
N SER A 125 9.53 1.08 -5.61
CA SER A 125 9.99 1.53 -4.29
C SER A 125 10.20 3.04 -4.13
N ARG A 126 9.75 3.87 -5.08
CA ARG A 126 9.92 5.33 -5.04
C ARG A 126 8.57 6.05 -5.07
N MET A 127 8.47 7.11 -4.29
CA MET A 127 7.32 8.02 -4.31
C MET A 127 7.50 9.04 -5.44
N THR A 128 6.46 9.19 -6.27
CA THR A 128 6.42 10.14 -7.38
C THR A 128 5.09 10.87 -7.38
N VAL A 129 5.10 12.15 -7.80
CA VAL A 129 3.84 12.86 -8.06
C VAL A 129 3.25 12.31 -9.35
N GLY A 130 2.08 11.71 -9.26
CA GLY A 130 1.37 11.10 -10.39
C GLY A 130 0.20 11.94 -10.91
N GLY A 131 -0.09 13.07 -10.26
CA GLY A 131 -1.16 13.97 -10.65
C GLY A 131 -1.42 15.06 -9.61
N LEU A 132 -2.30 15.98 -9.99
CA LEU A 132 -2.83 17.02 -9.13
C LEU A 132 -4.34 17.00 -9.25
N GLU A 133 -5.04 17.08 -8.13
CA GLU A 133 -6.46 17.39 -8.07
C GLU A 133 -6.63 18.81 -7.55
N MET A 134 -7.78 19.43 -7.82
CA MET A 134 -8.05 20.81 -7.44
C MET A 134 -9.43 20.94 -6.81
N GLY A 135 -9.59 21.95 -5.95
CA GLY A 135 -10.85 22.33 -5.34
C GLY A 135 -10.96 21.90 -3.88
N ASP A 136 -12.18 21.99 -3.33
CA ASP A 136 -12.46 21.53 -1.98
C ASP A 136 -12.33 20.01 -1.82
N PHE A 137 -12.45 19.54 -0.59
CA PHE A 137 -12.34 18.10 -0.29
C PHE A 137 -13.27 17.24 -1.16
N SER A 138 -14.50 17.68 -1.39
CA SER A 138 -15.49 16.88 -2.13
C SER A 138 -15.13 16.75 -3.61
N HIS A 139 -14.68 17.81 -4.24
CA HIS A 139 -14.19 17.80 -5.62
C HIS A 139 -12.91 16.98 -5.76
N MET A 140 -11.93 17.22 -4.88
CA MET A 140 -10.68 16.52 -4.81
C MET A 140 -10.88 15.01 -4.65
N ALA A 141 -11.69 14.58 -3.67
CA ALA A 141 -11.94 13.17 -3.40
C ALA A 141 -12.65 12.48 -4.57
N ARG A 142 -13.67 13.12 -5.16
CA ARG A 142 -14.40 12.59 -6.32
C ARG A 142 -13.49 12.44 -7.53
N SER A 143 -12.71 13.46 -7.85
CA SER A 143 -11.79 13.44 -8.99
C SER A 143 -10.72 12.36 -8.82
N TYR A 144 -10.13 12.26 -7.63
CA TYR A 144 -9.15 11.24 -7.30
C TYR A 144 -9.72 9.82 -7.41
N VAL A 145 -10.88 9.53 -6.78
CA VAL A 145 -11.52 8.21 -6.85
C VAL A 145 -11.83 7.82 -8.29
N ARG A 146 -12.41 8.74 -9.07
CA ARG A 146 -12.70 8.53 -10.50
C ARG A 146 -11.43 8.25 -11.31
N ARG A 147 -10.34 8.96 -11.03
CA ARG A 147 -9.04 8.75 -11.70
C ARG A 147 -8.47 7.38 -11.38
N VAL A 148 -8.46 6.98 -10.10
CA VAL A 148 -7.91 5.70 -9.65
C VAL A 148 -8.68 4.54 -10.28
N PHE A 149 -10.00 4.64 -10.38
CA PHE A 149 -10.85 3.58 -10.91
C PHE A 149 -11.20 3.73 -12.40
N ARG A 150 -10.50 4.60 -13.14
CA ARG A 150 -10.78 4.83 -14.57
C ARG A 150 -10.76 3.54 -15.40
N ASP A 151 -9.86 2.61 -15.09
CA ASP A 151 -9.75 1.32 -15.74
C ASP A 151 -10.17 0.18 -14.79
N ALA A 152 -11.44 0.22 -14.39
CA ALA A 152 -12.00 -0.74 -13.43
C ALA A 152 -12.02 -2.19 -13.92
N ARG A 153 -11.80 -2.45 -15.22
CA ARG A 153 -11.74 -3.80 -15.80
C ARG A 153 -10.51 -4.59 -15.33
N HIS A 154 -9.41 -3.88 -15.08
CA HIS A 154 -8.15 -4.46 -14.63
C HIS A 154 -7.99 -4.44 -13.10
N ILE A 155 -9.05 -4.14 -12.36
CA ILE A 155 -9.06 -4.13 -10.90
C ILE A 155 -9.55 -5.48 -10.37
N ASP A 156 -8.80 -6.04 -9.44
CA ASP A 156 -9.28 -7.13 -8.58
C ASP A 156 -10.18 -6.52 -7.49
N ARG A 157 -11.46 -6.84 -7.52
CA ARG A 157 -12.47 -6.23 -6.66
C ARG A 157 -12.70 -6.95 -5.33
N ARG A 158 -11.88 -7.91 -4.97
CA ARG A 158 -12.05 -8.67 -3.73
C ARG A 158 -11.77 -7.82 -2.50
N ILE A 159 -10.66 -7.07 -2.50
CA ILE A 159 -10.21 -6.31 -1.33
C ILE A 159 -9.76 -4.90 -1.75
N LEU A 160 -10.29 -3.90 -1.03
CA LEU A 160 -9.81 -2.53 -1.03
C LEU A 160 -9.46 -2.09 0.38
N PHE A 161 -8.28 -1.51 0.56
CA PHE A 161 -7.98 -0.71 1.74
C PHE A 161 -8.15 0.78 1.43
N ILE A 162 -8.98 1.45 2.22
CA ILE A 162 -9.01 2.91 2.31
C ILE A 162 -8.15 3.29 3.51
N THR A 163 -6.90 3.65 3.27
CA THR A 163 -5.98 4.07 4.33
C THR A 163 -6.00 5.57 4.44
N TYR A 164 -6.22 6.11 5.64
CA TYR A 164 -6.45 7.53 5.88
C TYR A 164 -5.70 8.08 7.09
N ALA A 165 -5.45 9.38 7.12
CA ALA A 165 -4.81 10.09 8.22
C ALA A 165 -5.70 11.26 8.68
N GLY A 166 -6.00 11.31 10.00
CA GLY A 166 -6.70 12.44 10.63
C GLY A 166 -7.96 12.90 9.89
N MET A 167 -8.94 12.00 9.73
CA MET A 167 -10.16 12.24 8.97
C MET A 167 -11.40 11.94 9.81
N ASP A 168 -12.42 12.78 9.71
CA ASP A 168 -13.71 12.58 10.36
C ASP A 168 -14.57 11.51 9.67
N GLU A 169 -15.63 11.10 10.35
CA GLU A 169 -16.50 10.03 9.89
C GLU A 169 -17.31 10.42 8.64
N GLU A 170 -17.68 11.69 8.50
CA GLU A 170 -18.46 12.19 7.38
C GLU A 170 -17.65 12.08 6.07
N ARG A 171 -16.42 12.55 6.09
CA ARG A 171 -15.48 12.41 4.95
C ARG A 171 -15.21 10.95 4.60
N LEU A 172 -15.05 10.08 5.60
CA LEU A 172 -14.86 8.64 5.37
C LEU A 172 -16.10 8.01 4.73
N LYS A 173 -17.31 8.33 5.20
CA LYS A 173 -18.55 7.88 4.58
C LYS A 173 -18.67 8.35 3.13
N TYR A 174 -18.30 9.60 2.86
CA TYR A 174 -18.29 10.15 1.51
C TYR A 174 -17.33 9.40 0.58
N ILE A 175 -16.11 9.12 1.02
CA ILE A 175 -15.15 8.33 0.23
C ILE A 175 -15.71 6.92 -0.05
N GLN A 176 -16.30 6.26 0.95
CA GLN A 176 -16.92 4.94 0.77
C GLN A 176 -18.08 4.97 -0.23
N GLN A 177 -18.89 6.03 -0.24
CA GLN A 177 -19.96 6.22 -1.23
C GLN A 177 -19.39 6.35 -2.64
N LEU A 178 -18.33 7.15 -2.82
CA LEU A 178 -17.64 7.29 -4.11
C LEU A 178 -17.05 5.95 -4.58
N VAL A 179 -16.44 5.20 -3.69
CA VAL A 179 -15.91 3.86 -4.01
C VAL A 179 -17.04 2.95 -4.51
N ARG A 180 -18.15 2.88 -3.79
CA ARG A 180 -19.34 2.07 -4.20
C ARG A 180 -19.88 2.50 -5.56
N GLN A 181 -19.88 3.80 -5.84
CA GLN A 181 -20.39 4.38 -7.09
C GLN A 181 -19.48 4.05 -8.29
N TYR A 182 -18.14 4.17 -8.14
CA TYR A 182 -17.22 4.06 -9.26
C TYR A 182 -16.65 2.66 -9.45
N CYS A 183 -16.40 1.94 -8.38
CA CYS A 183 -15.87 0.58 -8.40
C CYS A 183 -16.21 -0.16 -7.11
N PRO A 184 -17.35 -0.89 -7.08
CA PRO A 184 -17.72 -1.67 -5.90
C PRO A 184 -16.73 -2.82 -5.68
N PHE A 185 -16.31 -2.99 -4.40
CA PHE A 185 -15.47 -4.08 -3.93
C PHE A 185 -16.27 -5.01 -3.02
N GLU A 186 -15.87 -6.28 -2.96
CA GLU A 186 -16.47 -7.28 -2.07
C GLU A 186 -16.20 -6.95 -0.60
N ARG A 187 -14.97 -6.53 -0.30
CA ARG A 187 -14.55 -6.13 1.05
C ARG A 187 -13.80 -4.81 1.01
N VAL A 188 -14.25 -3.87 1.82
CA VAL A 188 -13.62 -2.54 1.98
C VAL A 188 -13.18 -2.38 3.43
N TYR A 189 -11.88 -2.24 3.66
CA TYR A 189 -11.31 -2.02 4.97
C TYR A 189 -10.90 -0.56 5.15
N LEU A 190 -11.36 0.05 6.24
CA LEU A 190 -10.91 1.36 6.67
C LEU A 190 -9.70 1.18 7.58
N GLN A 191 -8.55 1.66 7.16
CA GLN A 191 -7.30 1.56 7.89
C GLN A 191 -6.77 2.93 8.28
N LYS A 192 -6.70 3.21 9.56
CA LYS A 192 -6.02 4.41 10.06
C LYS A 192 -4.51 4.28 9.81
N ALA A 193 -3.91 5.29 9.19
CA ALA A 193 -2.48 5.35 8.97
C ALA A 193 -1.71 5.37 10.30
N SER A 194 -0.54 4.73 10.32
CA SER A 194 0.37 4.84 11.46
C SER A 194 0.87 6.27 11.64
N SER A 195 1.34 6.61 12.85
CA SER A 195 1.91 7.92 13.14
C SER A 195 3.07 8.29 12.20
N ALA A 196 3.90 7.31 11.83
CA ALA A 196 4.99 7.51 10.87
C ALA A 196 4.48 7.93 9.48
N ILE A 197 3.36 7.38 9.01
CA ILE A 197 2.76 7.78 7.73
C ILE A 197 2.02 9.11 7.88
N ALA A 198 1.20 9.25 8.92
CA ALA A 198 0.39 10.45 9.15
C ALA A 198 1.25 11.72 9.32
N SER A 199 2.42 11.62 9.96
CA SER A 199 3.37 12.74 10.11
C SER A 199 3.96 13.22 8.77
N ASN A 200 3.98 12.38 7.76
CA ASN A 200 4.46 12.73 6.41
C ASN A 200 3.34 13.24 5.49
N CYS A 201 2.13 12.66 5.61
CA CYS A 201 1.01 12.95 4.69
C CYS A 201 0.10 14.07 5.21
N GLY A 202 0.02 14.23 6.54
CA GLY A 202 -0.88 15.18 7.18
C GLY A 202 -2.33 14.69 7.28
N PRO A 203 -3.16 15.41 8.06
CA PRO A 203 -4.59 15.12 8.18
C PRO A 203 -5.31 15.32 6.85
N GLY A 204 -6.41 14.60 6.65
CA GLY A 204 -7.20 14.63 5.42
C GLY A 204 -6.65 13.79 4.27
N ALA A 205 -5.39 13.33 4.37
CA ALA A 205 -4.80 12.45 3.34
C ALA A 205 -5.46 11.06 3.36
N PHE A 206 -5.69 10.49 2.18
CA PHE A 206 -6.14 9.09 2.07
C PHE A 206 -5.63 8.41 0.80
N GLY A 207 -5.58 7.08 0.83
CA GLY A 207 -5.16 6.25 -0.28
C GLY A 207 -6.15 5.13 -0.56
N LEU A 208 -6.23 4.74 -1.82
CA LEU A 208 -6.98 3.58 -2.30
C LEU A 208 -5.99 2.51 -2.75
N LEU A 209 -5.94 1.41 -2.00
CA LEU A 209 -4.89 0.40 -2.11
C LEU A 209 -5.54 -0.95 -2.40
N PHE A 210 -5.26 -1.51 -3.57
CA PHE A 210 -5.88 -2.72 -4.07
C PHE A 210 -4.95 -3.47 -5.03
N MET A 211 -5.30 -4.69 -5.38
CA MET A 211 -4.62 -5.47 -6.40
C MET A 211 -5.23 -5.23 -7.78
N LYS A 212 -4.39 -5.25 -8.80
CA LYS A 212 -4.82 -5.38 -10.19
C LYS A 212 -4.92 -6.85 -10.56
N LYS A 213 -5.77 -7.16 -11.53
CA LYS A 213 -5.88 -8.52 -12.06
C LYS A 213 -4.55 -8.96 -12.67
N ASN A 214 -4.14 -10.17 -12.34
CA ASN A 214 -2.98 -10.85 -12.88
C ASN A 214 -3.33 -12.34 -12.98
N GLU A 215 -2.83 -13.03 -13.98
CA GLU A 215 -3.08 -14.46 -14.19
C GLU A 215 -2.64 -15.30 -12.98
N ALA A 216 -1.49 -14.99 -12.37
CA ALA A 216 -1.02 -15.66 -11.16
C ALA A 216 -1.96 -15.44 -9.96
N VAL A 217 -2.56 -14.25 -9.81
CA VAL A 217 -3.55 -13.92 -8.78
C VAL A 217 -4.90 -14.58 -9.09
N ILE A 218 -5.26 -14.72 -10.35
CA ILE A 218 -6.51 -15.35 -10.80
C ILE A 218 -6.48 -16.85 -10.53
N SER A 219 -5.39 -17.54 -10.87
CA SER A 219 -5.24 -18.98 -10.60
C SER A 219 -5.34 -19.30 -9.12
N PHE A 220 -4.82 -18.43 -8.26
CA PHE A 220 -4.92 -18.53 -6.81
C PHE A 220 -6.37 -18.35 -6.30
N SER A 221 -7.13 -17.45 -6.94
CA SER A 221 -8.51 -17.18 -6.51
C SER A 221 -9.50 -18.26 -6.91
N GLN A 222 -9.18 -19.06 -7.92
CA GLN A 222 -10.02 -20.19 -8.36
C GLN A 222 -9.82 -21.42 -7.48
N ALA A 223 -8.60 -21.61 -6.93
CA ALA A 223 -8.30 -22.67 -6.00
C ALA A 223 -8.91 -22.46 -4.59
N SER A 224 -9.35 -21.25 -4.27
CA SER A 224 -9.86 -20.87 -2.94
C SER A 224 -11.36 -20.71 -2.84
N LYS A 225 -12.14 -21.19 -3.79
CA LYS A 225 -13.58 -21.40 -3.58
C LYS A 225 -13.71 -22.66 -2.73
N PRO A 226 -14.18 -22.56 -1.46
CA PRO A 226 -14.61 -23.78 -0.78
C PRO A 226 -15.72 -24.39 -1.63
N ASP A 227 -15.59 -25.66 -1.92
CA ASP A 227 -16.70 -26.47 -2.45
C ASP A 227 -17.89 -26.26 -1.50
N MET A 228 -18.93 -25.58 -1.98
CA MET A 228 -20.21 -25.46 -1.29
C MET A 228 -20.99 -26.76 -1.49
#